data_7bb72e47b542171735909b51e5c3265a
#
_entry.id   7bb72e47b542171735909b51e5c3265a
#
_cell.length_a   1.000
_cell.length_b   1.000
_cell.length_c   1.000
_cell.angle_alpha   90.00
_cell.angle_beta   90.00
_cell.angle_gamma   90.00
#
_symmetry.space_group_name_H-M   'P 1'
#
loop_
_entity.id
_entity.type
_entity.pdbx_description
1 polymer ?
#
loop_
_entity_poly.entity_id
_entity_poly.type
_entity_poly.pdbx_seq_one_letter_code
_entity_poly.pdbx_strand_id
1 'polypeptide(L)'
;LSWPIFPPMHAATQNNVACMGRQSDYLARTTGPDEGDASMRYMMTYDLMETFRNTNQWLGATARTMASYPAWAMMPNPGMQWLAAWGEVTERTFERMIVKPDWGIRTFTCEDGKDHLVEINTIVERPFGDLIHFNVAGREEQPRKILLVAPMSGHYATLLRSTVKSLIVNCEVYVTDWHNARDIPVSAGKFDVEDYTLYLMDFMKELGPDINVVAVCQPVPLTLAATAYLAELEPDAQPRTLTLIGGPVDP
;
A
#
# COMPACT_ATOMS: atom_id res chain seq x y z
N LEU A 1 -22.22 15.11 26.74
CA LEU A 1 -21.20 15.50 25.74
C LEU A 1 -21.91 15.46 24.39
N SER A 2 -22.35 16.62 23.92
CA SER A 2 -23.04 16.80 22.64
C SER A 2 -22.01 17.02 21.56
N TRP A 3 -21.96 16.09 20.59
CA TRP A 3 -21.19 16.24 19.36
C TRP A 3 -21.79 17.33 18.49
N PRO A 4 -20.99 18.12 17.76
CA PRO A 4 -21.54 19.04 16.77
C PRO A 4 -22.21 18.24 15.65
N ILE A 5 -23.50 18.54 15.45
CA ILE A 5 -24.30 17.99 14.34
C ILE A 5 -23.77 18.60 13.06
N PHE A 6 -23.18 17.78 12.17
CA PHE A 6 -22.82 18.20 10.83
C PHE A 6 -24.09 18.52 10.04
N PRO A 7 -24.07 19.59 9.22
CA PRO A 7 -25.24 19.93 8.41
C PRO A 7 -25.53 18.86 7.36
N PRO A 8 -26.79 18.61 6.99
CA PRO A 8 -27.16 17.57 6.05
C PRO A 8 -26.60 17.87 4.65
N MET A 9 -25.99 16.86 4.04
CA MET A 9 -25.26 16.90 2.77
C MET A 9 -26.12 17.15 1.51
N HIS A 10 -27.41 17.42 1.62
CA HIS A 10 -28.26 17.76 0.46
C HIS A 10 -27.89 19.07 -0.27
N ALA A 11 -26.91 19.82 0.23
CA ALA A 11 -26.39 21.04 -0.40
C ALA A 11 -25.15 20.83 -1.27
N ALA A 12 -24.59 19.63 -1.36
CA ALA A 12 -23.31 19.37 -1.98
C ALA A 12 -23.33 19.32 -3.53
N THR A 13 -24.50 19.11 -4.14
CA THR A 13 -24.62 19.02 -5.61
C THR A 13 -24.67 20.36 -6.35
N GLN A 14 -24.90 21.46 -5.64
CA GLN A 14 -24.85 22.81 -6.27
C GLN A 14 -23.60 23.62 -5.92
N ASN A 15 -22.75 23.16 -5.00
CA ASN A 15 -21.59 23.89 -4.50
C ASN A 15 -20.22 23.48 -5.10
N ASN A 16 -20.18 22.59 -6.09
CA ASN A 16 -18.90 22.21 -6.72
C ASN A 16 -18.17 23.35 -7.44
N VAL A 17 -18.89 24.43 -7.84
CA VAL A 17 -18.26 25.62 -8.43
C VAL A 17 -17.73 26.58 -7.34
N ALA A 18 -18.37 26.60 -6.16
CA ALA A 18 -17.95 27.43 -5.03
C ALA A 18 -16.78 26.82 -4.24
N CYS A 19 -16.56 25.49 -4.34
CA CYS A 19 -15.44 24.82 -3.70
C CYS A 19 -14.11 25.07 -4.43
N MET A 20 -14.14 25.20 -5.77
CA MET A 20 -12.95 25.58 -6.55
C MET A 20 -12.42 26.98 -6.22
N GLY A 21 -13.29 27.95 -5.91
CA GLY A 21 -12.87 29.29 -5.49
C GLY A 21 -12.22 29.32 -4.11
N ARG A 22 -12.70 28.51 -3.17
CA ARG A 22 -12.12 28.41 -1.81
C ARG A 22 -10.80 27.66 -1.74
N GLN A 23 -10.55 26.76 -2.69
CA GLN A 23 -9.29 26.02 -2.77
C GLN A 23 -8.14 26.94 -3.22
N SER A 24 -8.40 27.92 -4.12
CA SER A 24 -7.41 28.94 -4.48
C SER A 24 -7.08 29.87 -3.31
N ASP A 25 -8.07 30.21 -2.47
CA ASP A 25 -7.89 31.06 -1.30
C ASP A 25 -7.17 30.35 -0.15
N TYR A 26 -7.34 29.02 -0.01
CA TYR A 26 -6.62 28.22 0.96
C TYR A 26 -5.15 28.08 0.57
N LEU A 27 -4.87 27.77 -0.69
CA LEU A 27 -3.50 27.72 -1.22
C LEU A 27 -2.80 29.08 -1.16
N ALA A 28 -3.53 30.19 -1.40
CA ALA A 28 -2.96 31.54 -1.29
C ALA A 28 -2.67 31.99 0.16
N ARG A 29 -3.31 31.37 1.16
CA ARG A 29 -3.07 31.67 2.58
C ARG A 29 -1.99 30.83 3.22
N THR A 30 -1.64 29.69 2.62
CA THR A 30 -0.64 28.75 3.14
C THR A 30 0.76 28.94 2.54
N THR A 31 0.91 29.71 1.48
CA THR A 31 2.21 30.05 0.87
C THR A 31 2.82 31.28 1.55
N GLY A 32 3.23 31.16 2.80
CA GLY A 32 4.16 32.11 3.41
C GLY A 32 5.59 31.91 2.86
N PRO A 33 6.44 32.94 2.88
CA PRO A 33 7.83 32.84 2.40
C PRO A 33 8.68 31.77 3.11
N ASP A 34 8.24 31.28 4.29
CA ASP A 34 8.90 30.19 5.04
C ASP A 34 8.57 28.78 4.52
N GLU A 35 7.43 28.57 3.88
CA GLU A 35 7.04 27.23 3.37
C GLU A 35 7.81 26.85 2.12
N GLY A 36 8.15 27.81 1.26
CA GLY A 36 8.98 27.57 0.08
C GLY A 36 10.40 27.12 0.45
N ASP A 37 10.98 27.70 1.48
CA ASP A 37 12.32 27.36 1.97
C ASP A 37 12.29 25.99 2.70
N ALA A 38 11.25 25.70 3.47
CA ALA A 38 11.06 24.41 4.11
C ALA A 38 10.87 23.29 3.05
N SER A 39 10.02 23.48 2.06
CA SER A 39 9.80 22.54 0.97
C SER A 39 11.08 22.25 0.19
N MET A 40 11.86 23.28 -0.13
CA MET A 40 13.15 23.15 -0.83
C MET A 40 14.17 22.37 0.03
N ARG A 41 14.21 22.59 1.34
CA ARG A 41 15.10 21.86 2.26
C ARG A 41 14.72 20.39 2.37
N TYR A 42 13.43 20.06 2.44
CA TYR A 42 12.96 18.67 2.44
C TYR A 42 13.30 17.97 1.12
N MET A 43 13.11 18.64 -0.01
CA MET A 43 13.47 18.11 -1.33
C MET A 43 14.96 17.82 -1.45
N MET A 44 15.83 18.76 -1.01
CA MET A 44 17.28 18.57 -0.97
C MET A 44 17.69 17.42 -0.05
N THR A 45 17.03 17.25 1.11
CA THR A 45 17.34 16.18 2.05
C THR A 45 16.96 14.83 1.46
N TYR A 46 15.82 14.73 0.79
CA TYR A 46 15.39 13.51 0.12
C TYR A 46 16.35 13.12 -1.02
N ASP A 47 16.71 14.06 -1.87
CA ASP A 47 17.65 13.83 -2.97
C ASP A 47 19.05 13.40 -2.48
N LEU A 48 19.50 13.97 -1.36
CA LEU A 48 20.76 13.57 -0.73
C LEU A 48 20.68 12.13 -0.20
N MET A 49 19.61 11.78 0.48
CA MET A 49 19.39 10.41 0.99
C MET A 49 19.30 9.40 -0.15
N GLU A 50 18.62 9.76 -1.23
CA GLU A 50 18.48 8.91 -2.40
C GLU A 50 19.81 8.73 -3.14
N THR A 51 20.60 9.80 -3.25
CA THR A 51 21.96 9.73 -3.80
C THR A 51 22.85 8.83 -2.93
N PHE A 52 22.77 8.97 -1.61
CA PHE A 52 23.49 8.11 -0.67
C PHE A 52 23.09 6.63 -0.82
N ARG A 53 21.80 6.35 -0.91
CA ARG A 53 21.27 5.00 -1.11
C ARG A 53 21.77 4.39 -2.42
N ASN A 54 21.60 5.10 -3.54
CA ASN A 54 22.03 4.65 -4.87
C ASN A 54 23.53 4.38 -4.92
N THR A 55 24.32 5.27 -4.33
CA THR A 55 25.78 5.11 -4.28
C THR A 55 26.18 3.86 -3.51
N ASN A 56 25.59 3.61 -2.35
CA ASN A 56 25.90 2.42 -1.56
C ASN A 56 25.43 1.13 -2.23
N GLN A 57 24.26 1.14 -2.88
CA GLN A 57 23.78 0.01 -3.69
C GLN A 57 24.77 -0.31 -4.82
N TRP A 58 25.22 0.72 -5.56
CA TRP A 58 26.19 0.56 -6.63
C TRP A 58 27.54 0.06 -6.13
N LEU A 59 28.04 0.57 -5.00
CA LEU A 59 29.27 0.10 -4.36
C LEU A 59 29.18 -1.37 -3.96
N GLY A 60 28.05 -1.78 -3.36
CA GLY A 60 27.77 -3.17 -3.01
C GLY A 60 27.79 -4.10 -4.23
N ALA A 61 27.06 -3.72 -5.28
CA ALA A 61 27.01 -4.47 -6.53
C ALA A 61 28.38 -4.60 -7.20
N THR A 62 29.15 -3.52 -7.21
CA THR A 62 30.50 -3.50 -7.78
C THR A 62 31.44 -4.40 -6.99
N ALA A 63 31.45 -4.31 -5.66
CA ALA A 63 32.27 -5.15 -4.78
C ALA A 63 31.96 -6.63 -4.97
N ARG A 64 30.66 -6.99 -5.03
CA ARG A 64 30.22 -8.37 -5.29
C ARG A 64 30.68 -8.86 -6.66
N THR A 65 30.51 -8.04 -7.71
CA THR A 65 30.91 -8.39 -9.07
C THR A 65 32.42 -8.59 -9.18
N MET A 66 33.23 -7.69 -8.60
CA MET A 66 34.68 -7.81 -8.56
C MET A 66 35.11 -9.08 -7.82
N ALA A 67 34.53 -9.36 -6.66
CA ALA A 67 34.87 -10.54 -5.86
C ALA A 67 34.46 -11.86 -6.51
N SER A 68 33.45 -11.84 -7.39
CA SER A 68 32.93 -12.99 -8.14
C SER A 68 33.70 -13.29 -9.42
N TYR A 69 34.77 -12.51 -9.73
CA TYR A 69 35.54 -12.71 -10.96
C TYR A 69 36.25 -14.08 -10.95
N PRO A 70 36.12 -14.88 -12.03
CA PRO A 70 36.61 -16.29 -12.05
C PRO A 70 38.07 -16.49 -11.69
N ALA A 71 38.93 -15.49 -11.93
CA ALA A 71 40.34 -15.59 -11.58
C ALA A 71 40.58 -15.75 -10.05
N TRP A 72 39.67 -15.21 -9.22
CA TRP A 72 39.78 -15.32 -7.76
C TRP A 72 39.32 -16.70 -7.24
N ALA A 73 38.53 -17.43 -8.01
CA ALA A 73 38.13 -18.80 -7.66
C ALA A 73 39.28 -19.79 -7.70
N MET A 74 40.37 -19.47 -8.43
CA MET A 74 41.58 -20.31 -8.53
C MET A 74 42.52 -20.12 -7.34
N MET A 75 42.37 -19.05 -6.55
CA MET A 75 43.19 -18.78 -5.36
C MET A 75 42.25 -18.56 -4.15
N PRO A 76 42.27 -19.44 -3.15
CA PRO A 76 41.53 -19.23 -1.92
C PRO A 76 41.98 -17.93 -1.24
N ASN A 77 41.16 -16.88 -1.36
CA ASN A 77 41.44 -15.59 -0.76
C ASN A 77 40.30 -15.19 0.20
N PRO A 78 40.49 -15.35 1.52
CA PRO A 78 39.47 -14.98 2.50
C PRO A 78 39.00 -13.54 2.40
N GLY A 79 39.86 -12.61 1.98
CA GLY A 79 39.52 -11.20 1.77
C GLY A 79 38.51 -10.99 0.64
N MET A 80 38.61 -11.78 -0.44
CA MET A 80 37.68 -11.69 -1.54
C MET A 80 36.30 -12.28 -1.17
N GLN A 81 36.29 -13.35 -0.36
CA GLN A 81 35.04 -13.91 0.17
C GLN A 81 34.33 -12.92 1.10
N TRP A 82 35.10 -12.24 1.96
CA TRP A 82 34.57 -11.18 2.82
C TRP A 82 34.00 -10.01 1.98
N LEU A 83 34.75 -9.57 0.96
CA LEU A 83 34.31 -8.50 0.06
C LEU A 83 33.05 -8.87 -0.70
N ALA A 84 32.92 -10.11 -1.17
CA ALA A 84 31.71 -10.60 -1.81
C ALA A 84 30.51 -10.58 -0.86
N ALA A 85 30.68 -11.09 0.35
CA ALA A 85 29.63 -11.11 1.36
C ALA A 85 29.20 -9.70 1.79
N TRP A 86 30.17 -8.80 2.01
CA TRP A 86 29.91 -7.41 2.32
C TRP A 86 29.16 -6.72 1.17
N GLY A 87 29.61 -6.92 -0.07
CA GLY A 87 28.99 -6.38 -1.27
C GLY A 87 27.55 -6.84 -1.41
N GLU A 88 27.29 -8.13 -1.21
CA GLU A 88 25.95 -8.71 -1.28
C GLU A 88 25.02 -8.15 -0.18
N VAL A 89 25.49 -8.06 1.05
CA VAL A 89 24.69 -7.49 2.16
C VAL A 89 24.37 -6.02 1.91
N THR A 90 25.36 -5.25 1.46
CA THR A 90 25.20 -3.82 1.17
C THR A 90 24.22 -3.62 0.02
N GLU A 91 24.44 -4.26 -1.12
CA GLU A 91 23.55 -4.17 -2.28
C GLU A 91 22.09 -4.52 -1.90
N ARG A 92 21.87 -5.67 -1.27
CA ARG A 92 20.53 -6.12 -0.86
C ARG A 92 19.88 -5.22 0.16
N THR A 93 20.64 -4.62 1.07
CA THR A 93 20.10 -3.70 2.08
C THR A 93 19.51 -2.47 1.41
N PHE A 94 20.27 -1.85 0.52
CA PHE A 94 19.85 -0.62 -0.14
C PHE A 94 18.83 -0.86 -1.27
N GLU A 95 18.83 -2.02 -1.92
CA GLU A 95 17.81 -2.44 -2.86
C GLU A 95 16.47 -2.66 -2.19
N ARG A 96 16.43 -3.37 -1.06
CA ARG A 96 15.20 -3.69 -0.31
C ARG A 96 14.48 -2.46 0.25
N MET A 97 15.15 -1.33 0.36
CA MET A 97 14.52 -0.09 0.81
C MET A 97 13.45 0.44 -0.15
N ILE A 98 13.48 0.03 -1.43
CA ILE A 98 12.57 0.57 -2.46
C ILE A 98 11.87 -0.49 -3.29
N VAL A 99 12.43 -1.68 -3.40
CA VAL A 99 11.84 -2.73 -4.24
C VAL A 99 10.71 -3.42 -3.49
N LYS A 100 9.53 -3.43 -4.13
CA LYS A 100 8.38 -4.17 -3.63
C LYS A 100 8.70 -5.67 -3.58
N PRO A 101 8.61 -6.32 -2.42
CA PRO A 101 8.80 -7.75 -2.33
C PRO A 101 7.72 -8.52 -3.10
N ASP A 102 8.09 -9.63 -3.72
CA ASP A 102 7.11 -10.56 -4.29
C ASP A 102 6.22 -11.14 -3.17
N TRP A 103 4.95 -11.37 -3.46
CA TRP A 103 4.04 -12.05 -2.56
C TRP A 103 4.51 -13.46 -2.21
N GLY A 104 5.17 -14.16 -3.13
CA GLY A 104 5.71 -15.51 -2.91
C GLY A 104 4.65 -16.53 -2.52
N ILE A 105 3.41 -16.30 -2.90
CA ILE A 105 2.27 -17.22 -2.73
C ILE A 105 1.97 -17.79 -4.11
N ARG A 106 2.55 -18.95 -4.43
CA ARG A 106 2.39 -19.58 -5.75
C ARG A 106 1.47 -20.78 -5.70
N THR A 107 1.46 -21.48 -4.58
CA THR A 107 0.64 -22.66 -4.36
C THR A 107 0.02 -22.61 -2.97
N PHE A 108 -1.11 -23.25 -2.86
CA PHE A 108 -1.81 -23.44 -1.61
C PHE A 108 -2.33 -24.88 -1.54
N THR A 109 -2.06 -25.58 -0.42
CA THR A 109 -2.56 -26.94 -0.20
C THR A 109 -3.97 -26.84 0.39
N CYS A 110 -4.97 -27.27 -0.37
CA CYS A 110 -6.36 -27.30 0.07
C CYS A 110 -6.63 -28.48 1.03
N GLU A 111 -7.85 -28.53 1.58
CA GLU A 111 -8.30 -29.63 2.47
C GLU A 111 -8.30 -31.00 1.79
N ASP A 112 -8.34 -31.03 0.46
CA ASP A 112 -8.21 -32.25 -0.36
C ASP A 112 -6.78 -32.82 -0.39
N GLY A 113 -5.82 -32.14 0.25
CA GLY A 113 -4.40 -32.49 0.29
C GLY A 113 -3.64 -32.23 -1.01
N LYS A 114 -4.25 -31.56 -1.99
CA LYS A 114 -3.60 -31.17 -3.25
C LYS A 114 -3.12 -29.75 -3.23
N ASP A 115 -2.02 -29.52 -3.93
CA ASP A 115 -1.51 -28.18 -4.17
C ASP A 115 -2.21 -27.53 -5.37
N HIS A 116 -2.87 -26.42 -5.11
CA HIS A 116 -3.51 -25.59 -6.12
C HIS A 116 -2.65 -24.37 -6.42
N LEU A 117 -2.62 -23.97 -7.68
CA LEU A 117 -1.94 -22.73 -8.09
C LEU A 117 -2.72 -21.51 -7.56
N VAL A 118 -1.98 -20.52 -7.08
CA VAL A 118 -2.52 -19.23 -6.68
C VAL A 118 -2.11 -18.18 -7.69
N GLU A 119 -3.10 -17.58 -8.33
CA GLU A 119 -2.93 -16.48 -9.26
C GLU A 119 -3.32 -15.17 -8.58
N ILE A 120 -2.50 -14.15 -8.76
CA ILE A 120 -2.77 -12.81 -8.24
C ILE A 120 -3.25 -11.94 -9.39
N ASN A 121 -4.51 -11.57 -9.35
CA ASN A 121 -5.16 -10.80 -10.40
C ASN A 121 -5.50 -9.40 -9.90
N THR A 122 -5.20 -8.37 -10.67
CA THR A 122 -5.67 -7.01 -10.40
C THR A 122 -7.12 -6.89 -10.85
N ILE A 123 -7.99 -6.53 -9.92
CA ILE A 123 -9.43 -6.36 -10.18
C ILE A 123 -9.75 -4.90 -10.52
N VAL A 124 -9.13 -3.97 -9.80
CA VAL A 124 -9.27 -2.53 -10.05
C VAL A 124 -7.88 -1.91 -10.07
N GLU A 125 -7.56 -1.20 -11.13
CA GLU A 125 -6.33 -0.42 -11.27
C GLU A 125 -6.62 1.06 -11.00
N ARG A 126 -5.82 1.68 -10.12
CA ARG A 126 -5.91 3.09 -9.79
C ARG A 126 -4.50 3.70 -9.66
N PRO A 127 -4.33 5.01 -9.89
CA PRO A 127 -3.01 5.65 -9.84
C PRO A 127 -2.24 5.47 -8.53
N PHE A 128 -2.93 5.41 -7.40
CA PHE A 128 -2.31 5.36 -6.07
C PHE A 128 -2.36 3.99 -5.41
N GLY A 129 -3.11 3.04 -5.96
CA GLY A 129 -3.20 1.69 -5.42
C GLY A 129 -4.26 0.86 -6.11
N ASP A 130 -4.01 -0.42 -6.17
CA ASP A 130 -4.83 -1.39 -6.85
C ASP A 130 -5.63 -2.24 -5.87
N LEU A 131 -6.71 -2.85 -6.36
CA LEU A 131 -7.38 -3.94 -5.69
C LEU A 131 -6.95 -5.25 -6.33
N ILE A 132 -6.26 -6.09 -5.58
CA ILE A 132 -5.78 -7.39 -6.05
C ILE A 132 -6.56 -8.54 -5.42
N HIS A 133 -6.73 -9.63 -6.17
CA HIS A 133 -7.41 -10.86 -5.77
C HIS A 133 -6.48 -12.05 -5.82
N PHE A 134 -6.50 -12.87 -4.77
CA PHE A 134 -5.78 -14.14 -4.69
C PHE A 134 -6.71 -15.27 -5.10
N ASN A 135 -6.65 -15.63 -6.37
CA ASN A 135 -7.47 -16.69 -6.95
C ASN A 135 -6.78 -18.06 -6.82
N VAL A 136 -7.46 -19.02 -6.20
CA VAL A 136 -6.98 -20.41 -6.08
C VAL A 136 -7.57 -21.24 -7.21
N ALA A 137 -6.74 -21.66 -8.15
CA ALA A 137 -7.16 -22.37 -9.34
C ALA A 137 -7.84 -23.71 -8.99
N GLY A 138 -8.98 -23.99 -9.63
CA GLY A 138 -9.72 -25.23 -9.43
C GLY A 138 -10.47 -25.35 -8.11
N ARG A 139 -10.55 -24.25 -7.35
CA ARG A 139 -11.34 -24.19 -6.12
C ARG A 139 -12.77 -23.79 -6.48
N GLU A 140 -13.73 -24.46 -5.88
CA GLU A 140 -15.12 -24.06 -5.96
C GLU A 140 -15.31 -22.67 -5.29
N GLU A 141 -16.37 -21.96 -5.68
CA GLU A 141 -16.68 -20.63 -5.17
C GLU A 141 -16.65 -20.58 -3.63
N GLN A 142 -15.90 -19.63 -3.08
CA GLN A 142 -15.78 -19.50 -1.64
C GLN A 142 -16.93 -18.69 -1.08
N PRO A 143 -17.56 -19.15 0.00
CA PRO A 143 -18.73 -18.48 0.57
C PRO A 143 -18.40 -17.15 1.26
N ARG A 144 -17.11 -16.84 1.47
CA ARG A 144 -16.67 -15.65 2.23
C ARG A 144 -15.65 -14.86 1.46
N LYS A 145 -16.02 -13.63 1.12
CA LYS A 145 -15.08 -12.64 0.57
C LYS A 145 -14.50 -11.81 1.70
N ILE A 146 -13.20 -11.59 1.68
CA ILE A 146 -12.50 -10.71 2.63
C ILE A 146 -11.74 -9.66 1.86
N LEU A 147 -11.99 -8.38 2.17
CA LEU A 147 -11.15 -7.27 1.80
C LEU A 147 -10.17 -6.98 2.94
N LEU A 148 -8.90 -7.26 2.73
CA LEU A 148 -7.82 -6.94 3.64
C LEU A 148 -7.23 -5.58 3.26
N VAL A 149 -7.47 -4.57 4.10
CA VAL A 149 -6.96 -3.22 3.90
C VAL A 149 -5.56 -3.13 4.51
N ALA A 150 -4.57 -3.04 3.63
CA ALA A 150 -3.17 -2.97 4.00
C ALA A 150 -2.75 -1.54 4.39
N PRO A 151 -1.79 -1.37 5.32
CA PRO A 151 -1.20 -0.07 5.59
C PRO A 151 -0.43 0.45 4.37
N MET A 152 -0.53 1.76 4.13
CA MET A 152 0.17 2.45 3.04
C MET A 152 1.57 2.88 3.45
N SER A 153 1.76 3.33 4.70
CA SER A 153 2.99 3.98 5.13
C SER A 153 4.12 3.00 5.43
N GLY A 154 5.26 3.24 4.78
CA GLY A 154 6.55 2.59 5.09
C GLY A 154 6.67 1.12 4.72
N HIS A 155 5.63 0.50 4.18
CA HIS A 155 5.60 -0.92 3.84
C HIS A 155 4.72 -1.17 2.61
N TYR A 156 5.02 -2.24 1.89
CA TYR A 156 4.13 -2.75 0.88
C TYR A 156 3.08 -3.69 1.48
N ALA A 157 1.97 -3.89 0.80
CA ALA A 157 0.90 -4.82 1.20
C ALA A 157 1.42 -6.24 1.46
N THR A 158 2.55 -6.62 0.87
CA THR A 158 3.25 -7.90 1.08
C THR A 158 3.68 -8.13 2.53
N LEU A 159 3.66 -7.10 3.40
CA LEU A 159 3.79 -7.24 4.85
C LEU A 159 2.74 -8.22 5.41
N LEU A 160 1.55 -8.22 4.81
CA LEU A 160 0.42 -9.07 5.24
C LEU A 160 0.43 -10.47 4.59
N ARG A 161 1.55 -10.90 3.99
CA ARG A 161 1.69 -12.20 3.33
C ARG A 161 1.25 -13.39 4.20
N SER A 162 1.64 -13.41 5.46
CA SER A 162 1.23 -14.46 6.40
C SER A 162 -0.26 -14.43 6.70
N THR A 163 -0.85 -13.25 6.81
CA THR A 163 -2.28 -13.05 7.00
C THR A 163 -3.05 -13.55 5.78
N VAL A 164 -2.62 -13.18 4.57
CA VAL A 164 -3.22 -13.69 3.32
C VAL A 164 -3.15 -15.22 3.27
N LYS A 165 -2.00 -15.84 3.58
CA LYS A 165 -1.86 -17.29 3.61
C LYS A 165 -2.81 -17.96 4.60
N SER A 166 -3.09 -17.33 5.73
CA SER A 166 -4.03 -17.86 6.72
C SER A 166 -5.49 -17.71 6.28
N LEU A 167 -5.83 -16.61 5.63
CA LEU A 167 -7.19 -16.31 5.19
C LEU A 167 -7.59 -17.10 3.93
N ILE A 168 -6.65 -17.31 3.01
CA ILE A 168 -6.89 -17.98 1.74
C ILE A 168 -7.36 -19.44 1.93
N VAL A 169 -7.15 -20.02 3.10
CA VAL A 169 -7.63 -21.37 3.46
C VAL A 169 -9.14 -21.48 3.28
N ASN A 170 -9.90 -20.51 3.76
CA ASN A 170 -11.36 -20.58 3.86
C ASN A 170 -12.09 -19.39 3.21
N CYS A 171 -11.36 -18.49 2.54
CA CYS A 171 -11.93 -17.25 2.03
C CYS A 171 -11.36 -16.90 0.64
N GLU A 172 -12.13 -16.16 -0.11
CA GLU A 172 -11.61 -15.36 -1.22
C GLU A 172 -10.98 -14.09 -0.65
N VAL A 173 -9.71 -13.87 -0.95
CA VAL A 173 -8.93 -12.79 -0.34
C VAL A 173 -8.65 -11.70 -1.38
N TYR A 174 -9.11 -10.51 -1.07
CA TYR A 174 -8.81 -9.28 -1.79
C TYR A 174 -7.94 -8.40 -0.91
N VAL A 175 -7.00 -7.68 -1.50
CA VAL A 175 -6.06 -6.84 -0.76
C VAL A 175 -5.91 -5.50 -1.47
N THR A 176 -5.88 -4.40 -0.69
CA THR A 176 -5.48 -3.09 -1.20
C THR A 176 -3.97 -3.08 -1.38
N ASP A 177 -3.50 -2.87 -2.60
CA ASP A 177 -2.08 -2.88 -2.96
C ASP A 177 -1.62 -1.47 -3.32
N TRP A 178 -1.23 -0.70 -2.31
CA TRP A 178 -0.83 0.70 -2.46
C TRP A 178 0.47 0.82 -3.23
N HIS A 179 0.50 1.76 -4.17
CA HIS A 179 1.70 2.08 -4.94
C HIS A 179 2.67 2.90 -4.11
N ASN A 180 3.95 2.81 -4.44
CA ASN A 180 4.96 3.67 -3.86
C ASN A 180 4.76 5.10 -4.39
N ALA A 181 4.45 6.05 -3.51
CA ALA A 181 4.21 7.45 -3.88
C ALA A 181 5.35 8.08 -4.69
N ARG A 182 6.57 7.59 -4.53
CA ARG A 182 7.74 8.00 -5.29
C ARG A 182 7.61 7.73 -6.79
N ASP A 183 6.95 6.64 -7.16
CA ASP A 183 6.87 6.17 -8.54
C ASP A 183 5.61 6.72 -9.26
N ILE A 184 4.73 7.42 -8.52
CA ILE A 184 3.51 8.01 -9.05
C ILE A 184 3.84 9.36 -9.70
N PRO A 185 3.49 9.57 -10.97
CA PRO A 185 3.77 10.84 -11.64
C PRO A 185 2.91 11.97 -11.04
N VAL A 186 3.48 13.18 -10.93
CA VAL A 186 2.80 14.37 -10.43
C VAL A 186 1.50 14.68 -11.21
N SER A 187 1.44 14.27 -12.48
CA SER A 187 0.24 14.41 -13.31
C SER A 187 -0.95 13.59 -12.84
N ALA A 188 -0.74 12.57 -11.99
CA ALA A 188 -1.82 11.80 -11.37
C ALA A 188 -2.63 12.61 -10.35
N GLY A 189 -2.13 13.79 -9.95
CA GLY A 189 -2.77 14.68 -9.00
C GLY A 189 -2.34 14.45 -7.56
N LYS A 190 -3.10 15.00 -6.63
CA LYS A 190 -2.91 14.81 -5.19
C LYS A 190 -3.59 13.52 -4.71
N PHE A 191 -3.16 13.05 -3.56
CA PHE A 191 -3.80 11.95 -2.85
C PHE A 191 -3.75 12.25 -1.35
N ASP A 192 -4.89 12.54 -0.78
CA ASP A 192 -5.03 12.86 0.64
C ASP A 192 -5.94 11.85 1.39
N VAL A 193 -6.29 12.18 2.62
CA VAL A 193 -7.12 11.32 3.49
C VAL A 193 -8.52 11.09 2.88
N GLU A 194 -9.08 12.10 2.21
CA GLU A 194 -10.37 12.00 1.55
C GLU A 194 -10.28 11.07 0.34
N ASP A 195 -9.28 11.23 -0.51
CA ASP A 195 -9.04 10.37 -1.67
C ASP A 195 -8.83 8.90 -1.24
N TYR A 196 -8.06 8.68 -0.16
CA TYR A 196 -7.89 7.34 0.40
C TYR A 196 -9.24 6.72 0.82
N THR A 197 -10.07 7.50 1.52
CA THR A 197 -11.39 7.05 1.98
C THR A 197 -12.29 6.70 0.80
N LEU A 198 -12.28 7.53 -0.26
CA LEU A 198 -13.03 7.27 -1.49
C LEU A 198 -12.55 6.00 -2.22
N TYR A 199 -11.24 5.75 -2.27
CA TYR A 199 -10.70 4.51 -2.83
C TYR A 199 -11.23 3.29 -2.08
N LEU A 200 -11.28 3.33 -0.75
CA LEU A 200 -11.83 2.23 0.05
C LEU A 200 -13.32 2.01 -0.22
N MET A 201 -14.09 3.08 -0.32
CA MET A 201 -15.52 3.00 -0.67
C MET A 201 -15.73 2.37 -2.04
N ASP A 202 -14.93 2.78 -3.04
CA ASP A 202 -15.00 2.21 -4.38
C ASP A 202 -14.63 0.73 -4.39
N PHE A 203 -13.59 0.32 -3.69
CA PHE A 203 -13.20 -1.09 -3.57
C PHE A 203 -14.26 -1.93 -2.86
N MET A 204 -14.88 -1.40 -1.80
CA MET A 204 -16.00 -2.07 -1.12
C MET A 204 -17.20 -2.23 -2.06
N LYS A 205 -17.55 -1.20 -2.84
CA LYS A 205 -18.66 -1.25 -3.81
C LYS A 205 -18.39 -2.24 -4.94
N GLU A 206 -17.16 -2.31 -5.45
CA GLU A 206 -16.76 -3.27 -6.48
C GLU A 206 -16.95 -4.72 -6.02
N LEU A 207 -16.62 -5.00 -4.76
CA LEU A 207 -16.74 -6.35 -4.20
C LEU A 207 -18.16 -6.72 -3.76
N GLY A 208 -19.03 -5.71 -3.59
CA GLY A 208 -20.43 -5.87 -3.17
C GLY A 208 -20.64 -6.00 -1.66
N PRO A 209 -21.90 -6.04 -1.20
CA PRO A 209 -22.25 -5.92 0.23
C PRO A 209 -21.89 -7.14 1.08
N ASP A 210 -21.67 -8.31 0.47
CA ASP A 210 -21.36 -9.55 1.20
C ASP A 210 -19.90 -9.70 1.59
N ILE A 211 -19.12 -8.63 1.53
CA ILE A 211 -17.73 -8.64 1.93
C ILE A 211 -17.55 -8.49 3.44
N ASN A 212 -16.46 -9.09 3.94
CA ASN A 212 -15.95 -8.86 5.28
C ASN A 212 -14.70 -8.01 5.16
N VAL A 213 -14.67 -6.85 5.81
CA VAL A 213 -13.53 -5.92 5.74
C VAL A 213 -12.64 -6.10 6.97
N VAL A 214 -11.34 -6.21 6.74
CA VAL A 214 -10.31 -6.32 7.78
C VAL A 214 -9.28 -5.23 7.55
N ALA A 215 -9.21 -4.25 8.44
CA ALA A 215 -8.20 -3.19 8.38
C ALA A 215 -7.13 -3.40 9.45
N VAL A 216 -5.85 -3.23 9.03
CA VAL A 216 -4.71 -3.51 9.91
C VAL A 216 -3.87 -2.24 10.10
N CYS A 217 -3.74 -1.77 11.33
CA CYS A 217 -2.89 -0.65 11.74
C CYS A 217 -3.37 0.70 11.17
N GLN A 218 -2.55 1.40 10.39
CA GLN A 218 -2.78 2.74 9.86
C GLN A 218 -4.16 2.95 9.17
N PRO A 219 -4.67 2.07 8.31
CA PRO A 219 -5.93 2.31 7.60
C PRO A 219 -7.19 2.18 8.47
N VAL A 220 -7.06 1.77 9.72
CA VAL A 220 -8.21 1.55 10.62
C VAL A 220 -9.17 2.74 10.69
N PRO A 221 -8.73 3.98 11.02
CA PRO A 221 -9.65 5.13 11.08
C PRO A 221 -10.27 5.46 9.73
N LEU A 222 -9.52 5.32 8.63
CA LEU A 222 -9.99 5.61 7.28
C LEU A 222 -10.99 4.56 6.78
N THR A 223 -10.77 3.30 7.13
CA THR A 223 -11.72 2.21 6.82
C THR A 223 -13.00 2.36 7.62
N LEU A 224 -12.91 2.78 8.88
CA LEU A 224 -14.08 3.10 9.70
C LEU A 224 -14.87 4.27 9.08
N ALA A 225 -14.18 5.34 8.66
CA ALA A 225 -14.79 6.48 7.99
C ALA A 225 -15.48 6.06 6.67
N ALA A 226 -14.79 5.29 5.82
CA ALA A 226 -15.35 4.78 4.56
C ALA A 226 -16.63 3.96 4.80
N THR A 227 -16.62 3.09 5.81
CA THR A 227 -17.77 2.28 6.17
C THR A 227 -18.93 3.13 6.70
N ALA A 228 -18.63 4.15 7.52
CA ALA A 228 -19.63 5.08 8.03
C ALA A 228 -20.27 5.91 6.90
N TYR A 229 -19.48 6.39 5.94
CA TYR A 229 -19.99 7.09 4.76
C TYR A 229 -20.87 6.19 3.90
N LEU A 230 -20.48 4.94 3.66
CA LEU A 230 -21.31 3.98 2.94
C LEU A 230 -22.63 3.72 3.69
N ALA A 231 -22.58 3.61 5.02
CA ALA A 231 -23.77 3.42 5.84
C ALA A 231 -24.78 4.57 5.72
N GLU A 232 -24.32 5.78 5.54
CA GLU A 232 -25.16 6.98 5.42
C GLU A 232 -25.62 7.23 3.98
N LEU A 233 -24.71 7.09 3.00
CA LEU A 233 -24.97 7.49 1.61
C LEU A 233 -25.53 6.35 0.75
N GLU A 234 -25.03 5.14 0.94
CA GLU A 234 -25.34 3.95 0.16
C GLU A 234 -25.49 2.72 1.09
N PRO A 235 -26.54 2.64 1.91
CA PRO A 235 -26.69 1.59 2.93
C PRO A 235 -26.62 0.16 2.37
N ASP A 236 -27.04 -0.03 1.13
CA ASP A 236 -27.01 -1.34 0.45
C ASP A 236 -25.59 -1.77 0.03
N ALA A 237 -24.61 -0.87 0.06
CA ALA A 237 -23.22 -1.14 -0.28
C ALA A 237 -22.33 -1.36 0.97
N GLN A 238 -22.90 -1.38 2.17
CA GLN A 238 -22.15 -1.61 3.39
C GLN A 238 -21.53 -3.01 3.41
N PRO A 239 -20.30 -3.15 3.94
CA PRO A 239 -19.71 -4.46 4.19
C PRO A 239 -20.51 -5.22 5.27
N ARG A 240 -20.53 -6.53 5.15
CA ARG A 240 -21.22 -7.42 6.10
C ARG A 240 -20.62 -7.35 7.50
N THR A 241 -19.31 -7.26 7.59
CA THR A 241 -18.57 -7.12 8.85
C THR A 241 -17.35 -6.20 8.68
N LEU A 242 -16.99 -5.53 9.77
CA LEU A 242 -15.79 -4.70 9.85
C LEU A 242 -14.95 -5.15 11.05
N THR A 243 -13.70 -5.54 10.77
CA THR A 243 -12.72 -5.92 11.79
C THR A 243 -11.55 -4.94 11.76
N LEU A 244 -11.29 -4.30 12.88
CA LEU A 244 -10.25 -3.28 13.05
C LEU A 244 -9.14 -3.82 13.95
N ILE A 245 -7.90 -3.85 13.46
CA ILE A 245 -6.75 -4.46 14.15
C ILE A 245 -5.65 -3.42 14.37
N GLY A 246 -5.39 -3.09 15.64
CA GLY A 246 -4.20 -2.36 16.06
C GLY A 246 -4.07 -0.93 15.54
N GLY A 247 -5.17 -0.29 15.14
CA GLY A 247 -5.21 1.10 14.73
C GLY A 247 -5.92 1.99 15.73
N PRO A 248 -5.63 3.31 15.74
CA PRO A 248 -6.32 4.26 16.60
C PRO A 248 -7.76 4.47 16.11
N VAL A 249 -8.73 4.34 17.02
CA VAL A 249 -10.15 4.64 16.77
C VAL A 249 -10.58 5.84 17.61
N ASP A 250 -10.03 5.94 18.79
CA ASP A 250 -10.26 7.05 19.73
C ASP A 250 -8.89 7.43 20.33
N PRO A 251 -8.27 8.57 19.92
CA PRO A 251 -6.93 8.99 20.36
C PRO A 251 -6.94 9.65 21.74
#